data_819b70466d5b83fe74750349188d3aab
#
_entry.id   819b70466d5b83fe74750349188d3aab
#
_cell.length_a   1.000
_cell.length_b   1.000
_cell.length_c   1.000
_cell.angle_alpha   90.00
_cell.angle_beta   90.00
_cell.angle_gamma   90.00
#
_symmetry.space_group_name_H-M   'P 1'
#
loop_
_entity.id
_entity.type
_entity.pdbx_description
1 polymer ?
#
loop_
_entity_poly.entity_id
_entity_poly.type
_entity_poly.pdbx_seq_one_letter_code
_entity_poly.pdbx_strand_id
1 'polypeptide(L)'
;MKAVYGAAACGLAMAGLIAACAPQMQGATTARNDFNALCVDCHGADGRGLGAAAEGMEPHPTDLTRVAARNGGVFPRLRVMGHIYGFTPGRSESPMPEFGDLMDGPTVLYDAGDGIPTPTPVRLVALMEYVEAMQR
;
A
#
# COMPACT_ATOMS: atom_id res chain seq x y z
N MET A 1 52.30 -50.85 -7.77
CA MET A 1 50.83 -50.84 -7.83
C MET A 1 50.35 -49.65 -7.05
N LYS A 2 49.92 -48.59 -7.71
CA LYS A 2 49.56 -47.32 -7.11
C LYS A 2 48.12 -47.01 -7.51
N ALA A 3 47.24 -46.96 -6.57
CA ALA A 3 45.86 -46.51 -6.77
C ALA A 3 45.76 -45.01 -6.56
N VAL A 4 45.21 -44.34 -7.53
CA VAL A 4 44.93 -42.89 -7.52
C VAL A 4 43.44 -42.74 -7.27
N TYR A 5 43.05 -42.07 -6.20
CA TYR A 5 41.69 -41.57 -6.00
C TYR A 5 41.75 -40.05 -6.07
N GLY A 6 41.25 -39.52 -7.15
CA GLY A 6 41.05 -38.10 -7.36
C GLY A 6 39.65 -37.65 -7.04
N ALA A 7 39.58 -36.56 -6.40
CA ALA A 7 38.56 -35.59 -6.12
C ALA A 7 37.25 -35.58 -6.92
N ALA A 8 36.14 -35.40 -6.19
CA ALA A 8 34.93 -34.72 -6.64
C ALA A 8 34.17 -34.20 -5.43
N ALA A 9 34.37 -32.95 -5.09
CA ALA A 9 33.51 -32.21 -4.14
C ALA A 9 33.63 -30.73 -4.44
N CYS A 10 32.77 -30.25 -5.36
CA CYS A 10 32.48 -28.82 -5.49
C CYS A 10 31.18 -28.66 -6.27
N GLY A 11 30.10 -28.27 -5.63
CA GLY A 11 28.89 -27.95 -6.38
C GLY A 11 27.59 -28.05 -5.60
N LEU A 12 27.44 -27.42 -4.44
CA LEU A 12 26.14 -27.22 -3.79
C LEU A 12 26.21 -26.02 -2.83
N ALA A 13 26.22 -24.81 -3.38
CA ALA A 13 26.03 -23.60 -2.57
C ALA A 13 25.62 -22.41 -3.46
N MET A 14 24.44 -22.45 -4.10
CA MET A 14 23.83 -21.27 -4.72
C MET A 14 22.30 -21.40 -4.92
N ALA A 15 21.57 -21.80 -3.91
CA ALA A 15 20.10 -21.88 -4.00
C ALA A 15 19.36 -21.12 -2.88
N GLY A 16 20.03 -20.26 -2.12
CA GLY A 16 19.48 -19.69 -0.88
C GLY A 16 19.00 -18.24 -0.92
N LEU A 17 19.18 -17.47 -2.01
CA LEU A 17 18.97 -16.01 -1.96
C LEU A 17 17.71 -15.46 -2.68
N ILE A 18 16.83 -16.27 -3.23
CA ILE A 18 15.68 -15.77 -4.01
C ILE A 18 14.38 -15.69 -3.20
N ALA A 19 14.31 -16.32 -2.01
CA ALA A 19 13.04 -16.44 -1.27
C ALA A 19 12.63 -15.19 -0.46
N ALA A 20 13.50 -14.20 -0.26
CA ALA A 20 13.21 -13.05 0.60
C ALA A 20 12.44 -11.88 -0.10
N CYS A 21 12.40 -11.86 -1.44
CA CYS A 21 11.76 -10.75 -2.17
C CYS A 21 10.31 -11.02 -2.60
N ALA A 22 9.84 -12.26 -2.54
CA ALA A 22 8.52 -12.62 -3.04
C ALA A 22 7.33 -12.01 -2.27
N PRO A 23 7.34 -11.88 -0.93
CA PRO A 23 6.22 -11.31 -0.19
C PRO A 23 5.98 -9.83 -0.49
N GLN A 24 7.04 -9.05 -0.66
CA GLN A 24 6.93 -7.62 -0.93
C GLN A 24 6.39 -7.32 -2.34
N MET A 25 6.74 -8.12 -3.33
CA MET A 25 6.22 -7.98 -4.69
C MET A 25 4.73 -8.30 -4.79
N GLN A 26 4.25 -9.29 -4.03
CA GLN A 26 2.83 -9.64 -3.97
C GLN A 26 2.02 -8.52 -3.31
N GLY A 27 2.51 -7.92 -2.23
CA GLY A 27 1.86 -6.78 -1.58
C GLY A 27 1.72 -5.57 -2.51
N ALA A 28 2.77 -5.20 -3.22
CA ALA A 28 2.75 -4.09 -4.16
C ALA A 28 1.81 -4.32 -5.36
N THR A 29 1.74 -5.56 -5.87
CA THR A 29 0.81 -5.91 -6.96
C THR A 29 -0.64 -5.85 -6.47
N THR A 30 -0.93 -6.34 -5.26
CA THR A 30 -2.25 -6.28 -4.65
C THR A 30 -2.67 -4.83 -4.41
N ALA A 31 -1.81 -3.99 -3.82
CA ALA A 31 -2.09 -2.58 -3.57
C ALA A 31 -2.41 -1.81 -4.86
N ARG A 32 -1.67 -2.04 -5.93
CA ARG A 32 -1.96 -1.45 -7.25
C ARG A 32 -3.31 -1.91 -7.80
N ASN A 33 -3.64 -3.20 -7.67
CA ASN A 33 -4.91 -3.72 -8.12
C ASN A 33 -6.07 -3.13 -7.31
N ASP A 34 -5.91 -3.00 -5.99
CA ASP A 34 -6.89 -2.36 -5.12
C ASP A 34 -7.07 -0.88 -5.46
N PHE A 35 -5.99 -0.16 -5.69
CA PHE A 35 -6.06 1.23 -6.13
C PHE A 35 -6.81 1.36 -7.47
N ASN A 36 -6.50 0.50 -8.43
CA ASN A 36 -7.18 0.50 -9.73
C ASN A 36 -8.66 0.17 -9.63
N ALA A 37 -9.04 -0.73 -8.74
CA ALA A 37 -10.42 -1.18 -8.60
C ALA A 37 -11.31 -0.24 -7.76
N LEU A 38 -10.70 0.49 -6.80
CA LEU A 38 -11.46 1.21 -5.77
C LEU A 38 -11.26 2.73 -5.82
N CYS A 39 -10.18 3.22 -6.42
CA CYS A 39 -9.77 4.62 -6.29
C CYS A 39 -9.71 5.38 -7.63
N VAL A 40 -9.37 4.68 -8.73
CA VAL A 40 -9.06 5.31 -10.02
C VAL A 40 -10.23 6.08 -10.60
N ASP A 41 -11.45 5.60 -10.43
CA ASP A 41 -12.64 6.26 -11.02
C ASP A 41 -12.80 7.70 -10.54
N CYS A 42 -12.44 7.99 -9.29
CA CYS A 42 -12.47 9.34 -8.74
C CYS A 42 -11.10 10.01 -8.75
N HIS A 43 -10.04 9.29 -8.33
CA HIS A 43 -8.72 9.90 -8.14
C HIS A 43 -7.83 9.89 -9.38
N GLY A 44 -8.22 9.18 -10.45
CA GLY A 44 -7.40 8.99 -11.65
C GLY A 44 -6.27 7.97 -11.43
N ALA A 45 -5.76 7.38 -12.51
CA ALA A 45 -4.69 6.39 -12.45
C ALA A 45 -3.36 6.96 -11.92
N ASP A 46 -3.17 8.27 -12.02
CA ASP A 46 -2.01 9.01 -11.51
C ASP A 46 -2.26 9.63 -10.12
N GLY A 47 -3.44 9.41 -9.53
CA GLY A 47 -3.81 9.89 -8.21
C GLY A 47 -4.10 11.38 -8.09
N ARG A 48 -4.27 12.11 -9.21
CA ARG A 48 -4.43 13.58 -9.20
C ARG A 48 -5.85 14.09 -8.95
N GLY A 49 -6.80 13.20 -8.73
CA GLY A 49 -8.20 13.58 -8.52
C GLY A 49 -8.97 13.81 -9.82
N LEU A 50 -8.43 13.43 -10.97
CA LEU A 50 -9.01 13.67 -12.30
C LEU A 50 -9.56 12.37 -12.91
N GLY A 51 -10.15 11.51 -12.09
CA GLY A 51 -10.81 10.30 -12.58
C GLY A 51 -12.12 10.61 -13.32
N ALA A 52 -12.61 9.64 -14.09
CA ALA A 52 -13.80 9.82 -14.90
C ALA A 52 -15.06 10.17 -14.09
N ALA A 53 -15.15 9.69 -12.84
CA ALA A 53 -16.25 9.97 -11.93
C ALA A 53 -16.07 11.27 -11.13
N ALA A 54 -14.95 11.98 -11.29
CA ALA A 54 -14.68 13.22 -10.53
C ALA A 54 -15.47 14.43 -11.03
N GLU A 55 -15.99 14.37 -12.26
CA GLU A 55 -16.73 15.48 -12.87
C GLU A 55 -18.00 15.78 -12.07
N GLY A 56 -18.14 17.02 -11.64
CA GLY A 56 -19.31 17.49 -10.88
C GLY A 56 -19.34 17.07 -9.42
N MET A 57 -18.31 16.39 -8.91
CA MET A 57 -18.24 16.04 -7.47
C MET A 57 -17.89 17.26 -6.62
N GLU A 58 -18.65 17.45 -5.53
CA GLU A 58 -18.39 18.46 -4.49
C GLU A 58 -18.36 17.80 -3.10
N PRO A 59 -17.26 17.86 -2.38
CA PRO A 59 -15.97 18.40 -2.80
C PRO A 59 -15.29 17.52 -3.88
N HIS A 60 -14.48 18.17 -4.71
CA HIS A 60 -13.71 17.49 -5.76
C HIS A 60 -12.74 16.47 -5.15
N PRO A 61 -12.52 15.29 -5.78
CA PRO A 61 -11.56 14.30 -5.29
C PRO A 61 -10.17 14.89 -5.10
N THR A 62 -9.59 14.62 -3.94
CA THR A 62 -8.27 15.13 -3.56
C THR A 62 -7.16 14.61 -4.48
N ASP A 63 -6.22 15.49 -4.89
CA ASP A 63 -4.94 15.08 -5.47
C ASP A 63 -4.12 14.33 -4.42
N LEU A 64 -4.07 13.00 -4.54
CA LEU A 64 -3.39 12.11 -3.61
C LEU A 64 -1.87 12.28 -3.64
N THR A 65 -1.30 12.77 -4.75
CA THR A 65 0.15 12.93 -4.89
C THR A 65 0.72 14.08 -4.06
N ARG A 66 -0.14 14.90 -3.45
CA ARG A 66 0.25 16.09 -2.69
C ARG A 66 -0.22 16.07 -1.24
N VAL A 67 -0.58 14.90 -0.72
CA VAL A 67 -1.04 14.76 0.66
C VAL A 67 0.05 15.17 1.65
N ALA A 68 1.29 14.71 1.47
CA ALA A 68 2.42 15.10 2.30
C ALA A 68 2.71 16.60 2.20
N ALA A 69 2.73 17.17 0.99
CA ALA A 69 2.98 18.59 0.78
C ALA A 69 1.94 19.48 1.50
N ARG A 70 0.66 19.08 1.48
CA ARG A 70 -0.40 19.77 2.22
C ARG A 70 -0.36 19.55 3.74
N ASN A 71 0.46 18.61 4.21
CA ASN A 71 0.63 18.26 5.62
C ASN A 71 2.05 18.58 6.13
N GLY A 72 2.63 19.69 5.69
CA GLY A 72 3.94 20.14 6.14
C GLY A 72 5.11 19.25 5.72
N GLY A 73 4.97 18.47 4.63
CA GLY A 73 5.99 17.57 4.13
C GLY A 73 5.95 16.15 4.72
N VAL A 74 5.06 15.90 5.68
CA VAL A 74 4.91 14.60 6.33
C VAL A 74 3.65 13.92 5.83
N PHE A 75 3.77 12.67 5.38
CA PHE A 75 2.60 11.90 4.96
C PHE A 75 1.84 11.38 6.20
N PRO A 76 0.57 11.75 6.38
CA PRO A 76 -0.18 11.44 7.60
C PRO A 76 -0.83 10.04 7.52
N ARG A 77 -0.04 8.98 7.68
CA ARG A 77 -0.43 7.57 7.48
C ARG A 77 -1.70 7.19 8.22
N LEU A 78 -1.78 7.47 9.53
CA LEU A 78 -2.94 7.14 10.35
C LEU A 78 -4.22 7.80 9.81
N ARG A 79 -4.14 9.09 9.44
CA ARG A 79 -5.28 9.82 8.89
C ARG A 79 -5.71 9.27 7.53
N VAL A 80 -4.75 8.92 6.67
CA VAL A 80 -5.05 8.33 5.35
C VAL A 80 -5.71 6.97 5.50
N MET A 81 -5.18 6.09 6.36
CA MET A 81 -5.79 4.80 6.65
C MET A 81 -7.21 4.95 7.21
N GLY A 82 -7.39 5.84 8.20
CA GLY A 82 -8.72 6.14 8.76
C GLY A 82 -9.69 6.64 7.69
N HIS A 83 -9.21 7.45 6.75
CA HIS A 83 -10.02 7.97 5.66
C HIS A 83 -10.46 6.89 4.67
N ILE A 84 -9.56 5.98 4.32
CA ILE A 84 -9.87 4.83 3.46
C ILE A 84 -10.84 3.87 4.19
N TYR A 85 -10.58 3.57 5.45
CA TYR A 85 -11.36 2.60 6.22
C TYR A 85 -12.76 3.10 6.56
N GLY A 86 -12.93 4.41 6.79
CA GLY A 86 -14.23 4.98 7.13
C GLY A 86 -14.31 5.58 8.55
N PHE A 87 -13.20 5.70 9.28
CA PHE A 87 -13.18 6.22 10.65
C PHE A 87 -12.88 7.73 10.77
N THR A 88 -12.97 8.49 9.70
CA THR A 88 -12.68 9.93 9.76
C THR A 88 -13.90 10.70 10.29
N PRO A 89 -13.78 11.46 11.39
CA PRO A 89 -14.86 12.31 11.89
C PRO A 89 -15.31 13.33 10.83
N GLY A 90 -16.61 13.59 10.75
CA GLY A 90 -17.20 14.54 9.80
C GLY A 90 -17.32 14.02 8.37
N ARG A 91 -17.13 12.76 8.16
CA ARG A 91 -17.09 12.14 6.85
C ARG A 91 -18.45 11.95 6.17
N SER A 92 -19.54 12.07 6.90
CA SER A 92 -20.90 11.92 6.36
C SER A 92 -21.21 12.82 5.16
N GLU A 93 -20.43 13.91 4.97
CA GLU A 93 -20.57 14.82 3.83
C GLU A 93 -19.56 14.53 2.70
N SER A 94 -18.67 13.55 2.88
CA SER A 94 -17.69 13.19 1.86
C SER A 94 -18.30 12.26 0.81
N PRO A 95 -18.17 12.54 -0.50
CA PRO A 95 -18.60 11.62 -1.55
C PRO A 95 -17.72 10.38 -1.66
N MET A 96 -16.55 10.33 -0.99
CA MET A 96 -15.67 9.17 -1.00
C MET A 96 -16.30 8.02 -0.21
N PRO A 97 -16.48 6.82 -0.77
CA PRO A 97 -17.02 5.66 -0.06
C PRO A 97 -16.13 5.19 1.09
N GLU A 98 -16.69 4.42 2.00
CA GLU A 98 -15.95 3.68 3.01
C GLU A 98 -15.55 2.31 2.46
N PHE A 99 -14.29 1.94 2.66
CA PHE A 99 -13.74 0.69 2.13
C PHE A 99 -13.38 -0.31 3.25
N GLY A 100 -13.72 -0.03 4.51
CA GLY A 100 -13.35 -0.85 5.66
C GLY A 100 -13.65 -2.33 5.47
N ASP A 101 -14.88 -2.66 5.14
CA ASP A 101 -15.33 -4.05 4.93
C ASP A 101 -14.56 -4.78 3.82
N LEU A 102 -14.06 -4.04 2.82
CA LEU A 102 -13.27 -4.58 1.73
C LEU A 102 -11.79 -4.76 2.10
N MET A 103 -11.34 -4.15 3.19
CA MET A 103 -9.97 -4.26 3.70
C MET A 103 -9.79 -5.39 4.70
N ASP A 104 -10.87 -5.98 5.21
CA ASP A 104 -10.82 -7.03 6.20
C ASP A 104 -10.02 -8.25 5.74
N GLY A 105 -9.29 -8.87 6.68
CA GLY A 105 -8.44 -10.00 6.39
C GLY A 105 -7.27 -10.14 7.38
N PRO A 106 -6.17 -10.78 6.99
CA PRO A 106 -4.98 -10.91 7.84
C PRO A 106 -4.47 -9.55 8.31
N THR A 107 -4.06 -9.46 9.57
CA THR A 107 -3.53 -8.26 10.18
C THR A 107 -2.03 -8.36 10.44
N VAL A 108 -1.37 -7.20 10.52
CA VAL A 108 -0.01 -7.02 10.97
C VAL A 108 0.03 -5.96 12.06
N LEU A 109 0.95 -6.06 13.00
CA LEU A 109 1.23 -4.96 13.92
C LEU A 109 1.92 -3.83 13.16
N TYR A 110 1.23 -2.74 12.96
CA TYR A 110 1.68 -1.59 12.18
C TYR A 110 1.68 -0.32 13.02
N ASP A 111 2.81 0.39 13.04
CA ASP A 111 2.94 1.73 13.61
C ASP A 111 2.77 2.77 12.49
N ALA A 112 1.67 3.49 12.53
CA ALA A 112 1.34 4.52 11.55
C ALA A 112 2.08 5.86 11.78
N GLY A 113 3.03 5.89 12.72
CA GLY A 113 3.82 7.06 13.08
C GLY A 113 3.38 7.73 14.39
N ASP A 114 2.52 7.07 15.17
CA ASP A 114 2.10 7.49 16.50
C ASP A 114 2.83 6.75 17.63
N GLY A 115 3.73 5.81 17.30
CA GLY A 115 4.49 4.99 18.25
C GLY A 115 3.67 3.85 18.85
N ILE A 116 2.47 3.55 18.34
CA ILE A 116 1.57 2.53 18.88
C ILE A 116 1.33 1.45 17.82
N PRO A 117 2.08 0.33 17.83
CA PRO A 117 1.83 -0.80 16.95
C PRO A 117 0.41 -1.34 17.13
N THR A 118 -0.44 -1.20 16.13
CA THR A 118 -1.85 -1.58 16.16
C THR A 118 -2.12 -2.70 15.15
N PRO A 119 -2.90 -3.75 15.49
CA PRO A 119 -3.34 -4.74 14.52
C PRO A 119 -4.09 -4.07 13.37
N THR A 120 -3.49 -4.08 12.18
CA THR A 120 -4.00 -3.36 10.99
C THR A 120 -4.11 -4.34 9.83
N PRO A 121 -5.20 -4.34 9.05
CA PRO A 121 -5.31 -5.18 7.86
C PRO A 121 -4.14 -4.97 6.91
N VAL A 122 -3.48 -6.05 6.50
CA VAL A 122 -2.32 -6.01 5.59
C VAL A 122 -2.67 -5.29 4.29
N ARG A 123 -3.87 -5.48 3.81
CA ARG A 123 -4.37 -4.85 2.58
C ARG A 123 -4.49 -3.33 2.72
N LEU A 124 -4.96 -2.84 3.88
CA LEU A 124 -5.05 -1.42 4.17
C LEU A 124 -3.66 -0.77 4.26
N VAL A 125 -2.72 -1.42 4.94
CA VAL A 125 -1.32 -0.96 5.02
C VAL A 125 -0.73 -0.85 3.62
N ALA A 126 -0.83 -1.90 2.81
CA ALA A 126 -0.28 -1.92 1.46
C ALA A 126 -0.88 -0.83 0.55
N LEU A 127 -2.19 -0.60 0.63
CA LEU A 127 -2.86 0.44 -0.15
C LEU A 127 -2.42 1.85 0.31
N MET A 128 -2.31 2.08 1.61
CA MET A 128 -1.81 3.34 2.16
C MET A 128 -0.35 3.61 1.73
N GLU A 129 0.54 2.62 1.81
CA GLU A 129 1.93 2.71 1.36
C GLU A 129 2.02 2.98 -0.15
N TYR A 130 1.12 2.40 -0.94
CA TYR A 130 1.02 2.68 -2.37
C TYR A 130 0.71 4.16 -2.64
N VAL A 131 -0.23 4.74 -1.89
CA VAL A 131 -0.55 6.18 -1.98
C VAL A 131 0.61 7.04 -1.45
N GLU A 132 1.29 6.61 -0.39
CA GLU A 132 2.50 7.30 0.11
C GLU A 132 3.61 7.33 -0.94
N ALA A 133 3.81 6.25 -1.67
CA ALA A 133 4.82 6.18 -2.75
C ALA A 133 4.51 7.10 -3.95
N MET A 134 3.29 7.62 -4.08
CA MET A 134 2.93 8.59 -5.12
C MET A 134 3.31 10.03 -4.78
N GLN A 135 3.79 10.32 -3.55
CA GLN A 135 4.04 11.70 -3.09
C GLN A 135 5.14 12.41 -3.91
N ARG A 136 4.98 13.73 -4.12
CA ARG A 136 5.88 14.60 -4.88
C ARG A 136 5.76 16.07 -4.43
#